data_64a4ad212c1bcc5268992d6abd2d0200
#
_entry.id   64a4ad212c1bcc5268992d6abd2d0200
#
_cell.length_a   1.000
_cell.length_b   1.000
_cell.length_c   1.000
_cell.angle_alpha   90.00
_cell.angle_beta   90.00
_cell.angle_gamma   90.00
#
_symmetry.space_group_name_H-M   'P 1'
#
loop_
_entity.id
_entity.type
_entity.pdbx_description
1 polymer ?
#
loop_
_entity_poly.entity_id
_entity_poly.type
_entity_poly.pdbx_seq_one_letter_code
_entity_poly.pdbx_strand_id
1 'polypeptide(L)'
;MKEKIGNVILNYQYYNGSDDYTDGKIEDELLSMVEKEKDISKLLEKDNRWAVLYHLSPVRRNILEWYPFNEGGEILEIGSGCGAVTGILSEKGKTVTCIELSKKRSHINANRNYQCSNVEIMVGNFNDIHLNRKFDYITLIGVLEYANFYTAEKDPFKSFLKKIRSYLKKDGKLLIAIENKFGLKYWNGAKEDHTGIMFDGLSGYHISKSPVRTFSKQELRKLLEDSGYHDCDFYYPFPDYKFPTQIFSDHNLPKAEDLIGSTESYDTDRIMLFDETAVYNELLKAGEFPFFANSFFVEASIGEQ
;
A
#
# COMPACT_ATOMS: atom_id res chain seq x y z
N MET A 1 -7.63 -25.10 -8.53
CA MET A 1 -6.28 -25.68 -8.81
C MET A 1 -5.29 -24.95 -7.89
N LYS A 2 -4.32 -25.67 -7.32
CA LYS A 2 -3.22 -25.08 -6.54
C LYS A 2 -1.88 -25.40 -7.21
N GLU A 3 -0.95 -24.46 -7.12
CA GLU A 3 0.44 -24.56 -7.58
C GLU A 3 1.37 -24.19 -6.44
N LYS A 4 2.59 -24.72 -6.42
CA LYS A 4 3.57 -24.41 -5.40
C LYS A 4 4.86 -23.86 -6.04
N ILE A 5 5.30 -22.68 -5.61
CA ILE A 5 6.56 -22.07 -6.01
C ILE A 5 7.41 -21.91 -4.75
N GLY A 6 8.51 -22.66 -4.65
CA GLY A 6 9.22 -22.78 -3.39
C GLY A 6 8.29 -23.34 -2.30
N ASN A 7 8.10 -22.58 -1.22
CA ASN A 7 7.19 -22.92 -0.13
C ASN A 7 5.83 -22.21 -0.23
N VAL A 8 5.70 -21.19 -1.09
CA VAL A 8 4.48 -20.40 -1.29
C VAL A 8 3.45 -21.19 -2.10
N ILE A 9 2.19 -21.11 -1.70
CA ILE A 9 1.06 -21.76 -2.38
C ILE A 9 0.29 -20.71 -3.18
N LEU A 10 0.15 -20.93 -4.49
CA LEU A 10 -0.75 -20.18 -5.37
C LEU A 10 -2.07 -20.94 -5.50
N ASN A 11 -3.20 -20.25 -5.27
CA ASN A 11 -4.54 -20.82 -5.31
C ASN A 11 -5.37 -20.10 -6.38
N TYR A 12 -5.69 -20.80 -7.48
CA TYR A 12 -6.41 -20.28 -8.65
C TYR A 12 -7.92 -20.52 -8.60
N GLN A 13 -8.50 -20.82 -7.44
CA GLN A 13 -9.93 -21.12 -7.32
C GLN A 13 -10.81 -19.98 -7.87
N TYR A 14 -10.37 -18.74 -7.73
CA TYR A 14 -11.10 -17.53 -8.13
C TYR A 14 -10.49 -16.82 -9.34
N TYR A 15 -9.51 -17.44 -10.01
CA TYR A 15 -8.91 -16.86 -11.19
C TYR A 15 -9.81 -17.02 -12.41
N ASN A 16 -10.20 -15.93 -13.04
CA ASN A 16 -11.11 -15.90 -14.18
C ASN A 16 -10.44 -16.22 -15.54
N GLY A 17 -9.11 -16.33 -15.57
CA GLY A 17 -8.34 -16.63 -16.77
C GLY A 17 -7.75 -15.42 -17.50
N SER A 18 -7.97 -14.19 -16.99
CA SER A 18 -7.38 -12.95 -17.52
C SER A 18 -6.62 -12.17 -16.46
N ASP A 19 -5.57 -11.45 -16.88
CA ASP A 19 -4.84 -10.49 -16.06
C ASP A 19 -5.30 -9.07 -16.46
N ASP A 20 -6.40 -8.63 -15.86
CA ASP A 20 -7.04 -7.35 -16.20
C ASP A 20 -6.30 -6.12 -15.66
N TYR A 21 -5.32 -6.33 -14.76
CA TYR A 21 -4.48 -5.28 -14.18
C TYR A 21 -3.00 -5.61 -14.39
N THR A 22 -2.30 -4.77 -15.15
CA THR A 22 -0.88 -4.97 -15.49
C THR A 22 -0.17 -3.66 -15.79
N ASP A 23 1.10 -3.56 -15.40
CA ASP A 23 2.01 -2.49 -15.82
C ASP A 23 2.70 -2.79 -17.18
N GLY A 24 2.23 -3.83 -17.89
CA GLY A 24 2.68 -4.20 -19.22
C GLY A 24 3.94 -5.07 -19.22
N LYS A 25 4.83 -4.84 -20.20
CA LYS A 25 6.02 -5.68 -20.43
C LYS A 25 7.02 -5.71 -19.29
N ILE A 26 7.04 -4.69 -18.45
CA ILE A 26 7.96 -4.64 -17.31
C ILE A 26 7.70 -5.78 -16.32
N GLU A 27 6.46 -6.23 -16.17
CA GLU A 27 6.14 -7.36 -15.30
C GLU A 27 6.69 -8.70 -15.83
N ASP A 28 6.79 -8.87 -17.17
CA ASP A 28 7.43 -10.04 -17.77
C ASP A 28 8.94 -10.06 -17.45
N GLU A 29 9.58 -8.89 -17.49
CA GLU A 29 10.99 -8.73 -17.14
C GLU A 29 11.20 -9.02 -15.63
N LEU A 30 10.37 -8.43 -14.75
CA LEU A 30 10.43 -8.66 -13.31
C LEU A 30 10.26 -10.15 -12.97
N LEU A 31 9.30 -10.83 -13.59
CA LEU A 31 9.11 -12.26 -13.40
C LEU A 31 10.37 -13.05 -13.80
N SER A 32 10.89 -12.77 -15.00
CA SER A 32 12.14 -13.41 -15.48
C SER A 32 13.33 -13.14 -14.56
N MET A 33 13.42 -11.94 -13.96
CA MET A 33 14.47 -11.58 -13.01
C MET A 33 14.39 -12.45 -11.74
N VAL A 34 13.21 -12.48 -11.08
CA VAL A 34 13.06 -13.21 -9.80
C VAL A 34 13.03 -14.74 -9.96
N GLU A 35 12.78 -15.25 -11.15
CA GLU A 35 12.93 -16.67 -11.47
C GLU A 35 14.40 -17.08 -11.56
N LYS A 36 15.25 -16.24 -12.17
CA LYS A 36 16.65 -16.53 -12.43
C LYS A 36 17.58 -16.21 -11.26
N GLU A 37 17.28 -15.16 -10.51
CA GLU A 37 18.10 -14.68 -9.39
C GLU A 37 17.20 -14.50 -8.15
N LYS A 38 17.55 -15.19 -7.07
CA LYS A 38 16.81 -15.13 -5.80
C LYS A 38 17.36 -14.07 -4.85
N ASP A 39 18.55 -13.59 -5.11
CA ASP A 39 19.14 -12.48 -4.36
C ASP A 39 18.69 -11.15 -4.96
N ILE A 40 17.69 -10.56 -4.33
CA ILE A 40 17.11 -9.28 -4.77
C ILE A 40 18.15 -8.16 -4.79
N SER A 41 19.14 -8.17 -3.88
CA SER A 41 20.18 -7.14 -3.86
C SER A 41 20.98 -7.13 -5.16
N LYS A 42 21.31 -8.30 -5.70
CA LYS A 42 22.01 -8.41 -6.99
C LYS A 42 21.17 -7.95 -8.18
N LEU A 43 19.84 -8.05 -8.09
CA LEU A 43 18.95 -7.52 -9.12
C LEU A 43 18.95 -5.99 -9.10
N LEU A 44 18.85 -5.40 -7.91
CA LEU A 44 18.86 -3.95 -7.72
C LEU A 44 20.21 -3.29 -8.06
N GLU A 45 21.33 -4.00 -7.87
CA GLU A 45 22.65 -3.53 -8.30
C GLU A 45 22.79 -3.41 -9.83
N LYS A 46 22.04 -4.23 -10.58
CA LYS A 46 22.11 -4.31 -12.04
C LYS A 46 21.09 -3.45 -12.75
N ASP A 47 19.97 -3.15 -12.09
CA ASP A 47 18.85 -2.45 -12.71
C ASP A 47 18.23 -1.47 -11.71
N ASN A 48 18.38 -0.19 -11.98
CA ASN A 48 17.90 0.93 -11.14
C ASN A 48 16.60 1.58 -11.67
N ARG A 49 15.96 0.97 -12.67
CA ARG A 49 14.68 1.49 -13.17
C ARG A 49 13.64 1.55 -12.06
N TRP A 50 12.79 2.59 -12.11
CA TRP A 50 11.75 2.81 -11.12
C TRP A 50 10.91 1.56 -10.81
N ALA A 51 10.42 0.86 -11.85
CA ALA A 51 9.60 -0.33 -11.64
C ALA A 51 10.34 -1.45 -10.91
N VAL A 52 11.65 -1.65 -11.17
CA VAL A 52 12.47 -2.65 -10.45
C VAL A 52 12.65 -2.21 -8.99
N LEU A 53 12.99 -0.95 -8.76
CA LEU A 53 13.12 -0.38 -7.43
C LEU A 53 11.80 -0.48 -6.65
N TYR A 54 10.70 -0.02 -7.25
CA TYR A 54 9.38 0.00 -6.62
C TYR A 54 8.90 -1.40 -6.23
N HIS A 55 9.01 -2.37 -7.14
CA HIS A 55 8.49 -3.71 -6.88
C HIS A 55 9.44 -4.59 -6.06
N LEU A 56 10.76 -4.40 -6.13
CA LEU A 56 11.72 -5.33 -5.55
C LEU A 56 12.50 -4.77 -4.34
N SER A 57 12.53 -3.46 -4.13
CA SER A 57 13.31 -2.88 -3.03
C SER A 57 12.89 -3.41 -1.65
N PRO A 58 13.87 -3.82 -0.81
CA PRO A 58 13.59 -4.22 0.57
C PRO A 58 13.15 -3.04 1.46
N VAL A 59 13.43 -1.80 1.07
CA VAL A 59 13.01 -0.59 1.82
C VAL A 59 11.49 -0.49 1.94
N ARG A 60 10.75 -1.09 1.01
CA ARG A 60 9.28 -1.20 1.08
C ARG A 60 8.77 -1.84 2.38
N ARG A 61 9.57 -2.73 3.00
CA ARG A 61 9.24 -3.40 4.26
C ARG A 61 9.09 -2.43 5.43
N ASN A 62 9.82 -1.30 5.39
CA ASN A 62 9.88 -0.33 6.49
C ASN A 62 8.49 0.18 6.90
N ILE A 63 7.51 0.17 5.99
CA ILE A 63 6.13 0.58 6.31
C ILE A 63 5.47 -0.29 7.39
N LEU A 64 5.91 -1.55 7.53
CA LEU A 64 5.36 -2.52 8.47
C LEU A 64 6.40 -3.08 9.47
N GLU A 65 7.70 -2.83 9.26
CA GLU A 65 8.79 -3.40 10.08
C GLU A 65 8.67 -3.00 11.55
N TRP A 66 8.31 -1.75 11.82
CA TRP A 66 8.15 -1.16 13.15
C TRP A 66 6.84 -1.55 13.85
N TYR A 67 5.85 -2.02 13.10
CA TYR A 67 4.51 -2.26 13.62
C TYR A 67 4.49 -3.48 14.56
N PRO A 68 3.90 -3.36 15.76
CA PRO A 68 3.92 -4.40 16.79
C PRO A 68 2.85 -5.47 16.54
N PHE A 69 3.02 -6.29 15.52
CA PHE A 69 2.13 -7.43 15.30
C PHE A 69 2.13 -8.38 16.51
N ASN A 70 0.97 -8.88 16.90
CA ASN A 70 0.86 -9.93 17.92
C ASN A 70 1.46 -11.23 17.38
N GLU A 71 2.28 -11.90 18.19
CA GLU A 71 2.79 -13.22 17.86
C GLU A 71 1.64 -14.21 17.57
N GLY A 72 1.75 -14.92 16.46
CA GLY A 72 0.73 -15.90 16.07
C GLY A 72 -0.51 -15.32 15.40
N GLY A 73 -0.54 -14.02 15.08
CA GLY A 73 -1.64 -13.38 14.35
C GLY A 73 -1.85 -13.94 12.95
N GLU A 74 -3.10 -14.07 12.54
CA GLU A 74 -3.51 -14.42 11.17
C GLU A 74 -3.67 -13.15 10.35
N ILE A 75 -2.99 -13.07 9.20
CA ILE A 75 -2.93 -11.86 8.38
C ILE A 75 -3.58 -12.09 7.02
N LEU A 76 -4.39 -11.12 6.58
CA LEU A 76 -4.91 -11.02 5.22
C LEU A 76 -4.27 -9.82 4.53
N GLU A 77 -3.49 -10.08 3.48
CA GLU A 77 -2.91 -9.05 2.61
C GLU A 77 -3.79 -8.91 1.35
N ILE A 78 -4.47 -7.79 1.19
CA ILE A 78 -5.29 -7.52 0.00
C ILE A 78 -4.47 -6.66 -0.97
N GLY A 79 -4.39 -7.09 -2.23
CA GLY A 79 -3.56 -6.43 -3.25
C GLY A 79 -2.08 -6.66 -3.02
N SER A 80 -1.65 -7.91 -2.84
CA SER A 80 -0.25 -8.22 -2.50
C SER A 80 0.76 -7.87 -3.60
N GLY A 81 0.28 -7.62 -4.83
CA GLY A 81 1.11 -7.24 -5.95
C GLY A 81 2.30 -8.17 -6.17
N CYS A 82 3.46 -7.60 -6.41
CA CYS A 82 4.73 -8.31 -6.56
C CYS A 82 5.39 -8.72 -5.21
N GLY A 83 4.65 -8.67 -4.11
CA GLY A 83 5.10 -9.19 -2.81
C GLY A 83 6.06 -8.29 -2.05
N ALA A 84 5.97 -6.96 -2.24
CA ALA A 84 6.88 -6.01 -1.61
C ALA A 84 6.86 -6.07 -0.08
N VAL A 85 5.69 -6.35 0.51
CA VAL A 85 5.51 -6.44 1.97
C VAL A 85 5.09 -7.85 2.43
N THR A 86 4.81 -8.79 1.52
CA THR A 86 4.43 -10.17 1.86
C THR A 86 5.48 -10.85 2.75
N GLY A 87 6.77 -10.63 2.45
CA GLY A 87 7.88 -11.22 3.22
C GLY A 87 7.88 -10.81 4.70
N ILE A 88 7.72 -9.50 5.00
CA ILE A 88 7.66 -9.03 6.39
C ILE A 88 6.40 -9.52 7.09
N LEU A 89 5.25 -9.60 6.39
CA LEU A 89 4.03 -10.17 6.96
C LEU A 89 4.20 -11.66 7.29
N SER A 90 4.93 -12.41 6.44
CA SER A 90 5.27 -13.81 6.70
C SER A 90 6.14 -14.00 7.95
N GLU A 91 7.07 -13.07 8.19
CA GLU A 91 7.93 -13.09 9.39
C GLU A 91 7.15 -12.75 10.68
N LYS A 92 6.18 -11.85 10.60
CA LYS A 92 5.39 -11.36 11.75
C LYS A 92 4.17 -12.21 12.05
N GLY A 93 3.56 -12.82 11.05
CA GLY A 93 2.30 -13.57 11.19
C GLY A 93 2.48 -15.08 11.30
N LYS A 94 1.52 -15.74 11.93
CA LYS A 94 1.42 -17.21 11.93
C LYS A 94 1.08 -17.75 10.54
N THR A 95 0.12 -17.11 9.88
CA THR A 95 -0.30 -17.41 8.50
C THR A 95 -0.60 -16.11 7.77
N VAL A 96 -0.22 -16.06 6.50
CA VAL A 96 -0.53 -14.95 5.60
C VAL A 96 -1.35 -15.46 4.44
N THR A 97 -2.56 -14.92 4.29
CA THR A 97 -3.37 -15.10 3.10
C THR A 97 -3.25 -13.84 2.27
N CYS A 98 -2.70 -13.97 1.08
CA CYS A 98 -2.64 -12.87 0.12
C CYS A 98 -3.79 -13.00 -0.88
N ILE A 99 -4.33 -11.87 -1.32
CA ILE A 99 -5.24 -11.79 -2.45
C ILE A 99 -4.61 -10.89 -3.50
N GLU A 100 -4.49 -11.39 -4.72
CA GLU A 100 -3.92 -10.64 -5.84
C GLU A 100 -4.71 -10.95 -7.12
N LEU A 101 -5.10 -9.90 -7.85
CA LEU A 101 -5.89 -10.03 -9.07
C LEU A 101 -5.06 -10.64 -10.21
N SER A 102 -3.81 -10.16 -10.38
CA SER A 102 -2.91 -10.59 -11.46
C SER A 102 -2.21 -11.90 -11.14
N LYS A 103 -2.35 -12.88 -12.01
CA LYS A 103 -1.60 -14.12 -11.95
C LYS A 103 -0.10 -13.85 -12.07
N LYS A 104 0.32 -12.96 -12.97
CA LYS A 104 1.72 -12.63 -13.19
C LYS A 104 2.36 -12.02 -11.93
N ARG A 105 1.71 -11.03 -11.31
CA ARG A 105 2.17 -10.44 -10.05
C ARG A 105 2.23 -11.48 -8.93
N SER A 106 1.26 -12.37 -8.85
CA SER A 106 1.26 -13.48 -7.90
C SER A 106 2.47 -14.42 -8.08
N HIS A 107 2.88 -14.69 -9.33
CA HIS A 107 4.10 -15.45 -9.63
C HIS A 107 5.37 -14.70 -9.21
N ILE A 108 5.45 -13.38 -9.46
CA ILE A 108 6.57 -12.55 -8.99
C ILE A 108 6.66 -12.59 -7.47
N ASN A 109 5.53 -12.41 -6.76
CA ASN A 109 5.45 -12.49 -5.32
C ASN A 109 5.94 -13.85 -4.80
N ALA A 110 5.41 -14.95 -5.34
CA ALA A 110 5.78 -16.30 -4.92
C ALA A 110 7.27 -16.61 -5.16
N ASN A 111 7.84 -16.18 -6.28
CA ASN A 111 9.26 -16.33 -6.57
C ASN A 111 10.15 -15.50 -5.65
N ARG A 112 9.75 -14.25 -5.37
CA ARG A 112 10.44 -13.35 -4.45
C ARG A 112 10.45 -13.88 -3.02
N ASN A 113 9.31 -14.39 -2.57
CA ASN A 113 9.09 -14.85 -1.20
C ASN A 113 9.12 -16.40 -1.10
N TYR A 114 9.82 -17.08 -2.00
CA TYR A 114 9.78 -18.54 -2.17
C TYR A 114 10.10 -19.36 -0.92
N GLN A 115 10.79 -18.78 0.06
CA GLN A 115 11.14 -19.43 1.33
C GLN A 115 9.99 -19.37 2.37
N CYS A 116 9.00 -18.49 2.18
CA CYS A 116 7.91 -18.31 3.13
C CYS A 116 6.97 -19.51 3.14
N SER A 117 6.97 -20.30 4.21
CA SER A 117 6.18 -21.53 4.32
C SER A 117 4.75 -21.34 4.81
N ASN A 118 4.40 -20.14 5.26
CA ASN A 118 3.11 -19.77 5.84
C ASN A 118 2.27 -18.84 4.93
N VAL A 119 2.62 -18.74 3.63
CA VAL A 119 1.98 -17.85 2.66
C VAL A 119 1.14 -18.65 1.66
N GLU A 120 -0.13 -18.27 1.52
CA GLU A 120 -1.02 -18.69 0.43
C GLU A 120 -1.50 -17.45 -0.33
N ILE A 121 -1.30 -17.42 -1.66
CA ILE A 121 -1.77 -16.35 -2.54
C ILE A 121 -3.00 -16.84 -3.30
N MET A 122 -4.15 -16.24 -3.03
CA MET A 122 -5.41 -16.47 -3.76
C MET A 122 -5.45 -15.53 -4.96
N VAL A 123 -5.37 -16.09 -6.16
CA VAL A 123 -5.38 -15.32 -7.40
C VAL A 123 -6.82 -15.06 -7.82
N GLY A 124 -7.21 -13.79 -7.92
CA GLY A 124 -8.54 -13.37 -8.32
C GLY A 124 -8.98 -12.03 -7.71
N ASN A 125 -10.13 -11.55 -8.15
CA ASN A 125 -10.70 -10.32 -7.63
C ASN A 125 -11.20 -10.51 -6.19
N PHE A 126 -10.76 -9.65 -5.27
CA PHE A 126 -11.22 -9.68 -3.87
C PHE A 126 -12.75 -9.65 -3.73
N ASN A 127 -13.45 -8.98 -4.65
CA ASN A 127 -14.91 -8.91 -4.60
C ASN A 127 -15.60 -10.26 -4.86
N ASP A 128 -14.94 -11.17 -5.55
CA ASP A 128 -15.48 -12.52 -5.86
C ASP A 128 -15.02 -13.57 -4.84
N ILE A 129 -14.02 -13.21 -4.01
CA ILE A 129 -13.46 -14.14 -3.02
C ILE A 129 -14.30 -14.11 -1.75
N HIS A 130 -14.68 -15.31 -1.30
CA HIS A 130 -15.40 -15.54 -0.04
C HIS A 130 -14.50 -16.34 0.90
N LEU A 131 -14.16 -15.73 2.05
CA LEU A 131 -13.33 -16.34 3.07
C LEU A 131 -14.21 -16.77 4.26
N ASN A 132 -14.06 -18.02 4.71
CA ASN A 132 -14.80 -18.56 5.84
C ASN A 132 -14.03 -18.41 7.16
N ARG A 133 -13.18 -17.40 7.26
CA ARG A 133 -12.36 -17.11 8.45
C ARG A 133 -12.18 -15.62 8.64
N LYS A 134 -11.79 -15.24 9.85
CA LYS A 134 -11.49 -13.87 10.25
C LYS A 134 -10.02 -13.75 10.60
N PHE A 135 -9.50 -12.54 10.48
CA PHE A 135 -8.09 -12.23 10.63
C PHE A 135 -7.84 -11.25 11.76
N ASP A 136 -6.67 -11.37 12.38
CA ASP A 136 -6.19 -10.43 13.38
C ASP A 136 -5.76 -9.11 12.73
N TYR A 137 -5.18 -9.22 11.53
CA TYR A 137 -4.73 -8.07 10.75
C TYR A 137 -5.18 -8.19 9.29
N ILE A 138 -5.62 -7.07 8.72
CA ILE A 138 -5.85 -6.94 7.29
C ILE A 138 -5.03 -5.75 6.79
N THR A 139 -4.29 -5.91 5.69
CA THR A 139 -3.46 -4.85 5.13
C THR A 139 -3.97 -4.40 3.76
N LEU A 140 -3.97 -3.07 3.54
CA LEU A 140 -4.25 -2.38 2.29
C LEU A 140 -3.10 -1.39 2.02
N ILE A 141 -2.03 -1.84 1.39
CA ILE A 141 -0.86 -1.01 1.14
C ILE A 141 -0.83 -0.58 -0.33
N GLY A 142 -1.33 0.65 -0.60
CA GLY A 142 -1.47 1.15 -1.97
C GLY A 142 -2.59 0.42 -2.73
N VAL A 143 -3.77 0.29 -2.13
CA VAL A 143 -4.88 -0.50 -2.68
C VAL A 143 -6.22 0.22 -2.58
N LEU A 144 -6.49 0.93 -1.50
CA LEU A 144 -7.79 1.54 -1.25
C LEU A 144 -8.18 2.52 -2.37
N GLU A 145 -7.23 3.24 -2.91
CA GLU A 145 -7.39 4.22 -3.98
C GLU A 145 -8.04 3.65 -5.24
N TYR A 146 -7.87 2.34 -5.46
CA TYR A 146 -8.40 1.61 -6.62
C TYR A 146 -9.77 0.96 -6.39
N ALA A 147 -10.37 1.07 -5.22
CA ALA A 147 -11.62 0.37 -4.90
C ALA A 147 -12.75 0.64 -5.91
N ASN A 148 -12.76 1.82 -6.54
CA ASN A 148 -13.75 2.20 -7.54
C ASN A 148 -13.62 1.44 -8.88
N PHE A 149 -12.48 0.81 -9.15
CA PHE A 149 -12.31 0.02 -10.39
C PHE A 149 -12.98 -1.35 -10.33
N TYR A 150 -13.17 -1.89 -9.13
CA TYR A 150 -13.49 -3.31 -8.95
C TYR A 150 -14.91 -3.55 -8.48
N THR A 151 -15.74 -2.51 -8.35
CA THR A 151 -17.13 -2.64 -7.94
C THR A 151 -18.03 -1.63 -8.65
N ALA A 152 -19.23 -2.04 -9.02
CA ALA A 152 -20.28 -1.19 -9.58
C ALA A 152 -21.20 -0.59 -8.50
N GLU A 153 -20.84 -0.73 -7.21
CA GLU A 153 -21.61 -0.19 -6.10
C GLU A 153 -21.69 1.34 -6.14
N LYS A 154 -22.80 1.90 -5.63
CA LYS A 154 -23.00 3.36 -5.60
C LYS A 154 -21.94 4.09 -4.76
N ASP A 155 -21.45 3.45 -3.71
CA ASP A 155 -20.38 3.94 -2.83
C ASP A 155 -19.27 2.88 -2.71
N PRO A 156 -18.39 2.81 -3.73
CA PRO A 156 -17.45 1.72 -3.87
C PRO A 156 -16.45 1.61 -2.71
N PHE A 157 -15.93 2.73 -2.24
CA PHE A 157 -14.94 2.77 -1.14
C PHE A 157 -15.55 2.26 0.16
N LYS A 158 -16.75 2.73 0.48
CA LYS A 158 -17.49 2.31 1.67
C LYS A 158 -17.89 0.84 1.61
N SER A 159 -18.36 0.37 0.46
CA SER A 159 -18.74 -1.04 0.26
C SER A 159 -17.51 -1.95 0.39
N PHE A 160 -16.37 -1.55 -0.17
CA PHE A 160 -15.11 -2.26 -0.07
C PHE A 160 -14.64 -2.38 1.39
N LEU A 161 -14.61 -1.26 2.12
CA LEU A 161 -14.24 -1.23 3.53
C LEU A 161 -15.18 -2.03 4.43
N LYS A 162 -16.50 -1.99 4.17
CA LYS A 162 -17.48 -2.83 4.89
C LYS A 162 -17.27 -4.33 4.65
N LYS A 163 -16.95 -4.72 3.42
CA LYS A 163 -16.60 -6.09 3.10
C LYS A 163 -15.35 -6.53 3.86
N ILE A 164 -14.30 -5.70 3.87
CA ILE A 164 -13.06 -5.96 4.62
C ILE A 164 -13.36 -6.11 6.11
N ARG A 165 -14.18 -5.21 6.67
CA ARG A 165 -14.58 -5.26 8.08
C ARG A 165 -15.21 -6.60 8.46
N SER A 166 -15.96 -7.24 7.57
CA SER A 166 -16.58 -8.54 7.84
C SER A 166 -15.57 -9.66 8.07
N TYR A 167 -14.34 -9.50 7.58
CA TYR A 167 -13.23 -10.44 7.76
C TYR A 167 -12.34 -10.13 8.97
N LEU A 168 -12.53 -9.02 9.68
CA LEU A 168 -11.79 -8.73 10.90
C LEU A 168 -12.36 -9.51 12.08
N LYS A 169 -11.48 -10.00 12.95
CA LYS A 169 -11.82 -10.43 14.31
C LYS A 169 -12.30 -9.22 15.14
N LYS A 170 -12.90 -9.45 16.29
CA LYS A 170 -13.42 -8.37 17.17
C LYS A 170 -12.32 -7.35 17.51
N ASP A 171 -11.13 -7.83 17.86
CA ASP A 171 -9.98 -7.00 18.23
C ASP A 171 -8.99 -6.83 17.05
N GLY A 172 -9.42 -7.21 15.84
CA GLY A 172 -8.60 -7.15 14.63
C GLY A 172 -8.36 -5.73 14.16
N LYS A 173 -7.23 -5.53 13.48
CA LYS A 173 -6.78 -4.23 12.97
C LYS A 173 -6.74 -4.22 11.45
N LEU A 174 -7.25 -3.15 10.86
CA LEU A 174 -7.07 -2.80 9.46
C LEU A 174 -5.91 -1.81 9.34
N LEU A 175 -4.90 -2.16 8.53
CA LEU A 175 -3.70 -1.35 8.30
C LEU A 175 -3.74 -0.83 6.86
N ILE A 176 -3.81 0.48 6.69
CA ILE A 176 -3.90 1.14 5.38
C ILE A 176 -2.68 2.00 5.17
N ALA A 177 -2.02 1.90 4.00
CA ALA A 177 -1.08 2.92 3.54
C ALA A 177 -1.58 3.50 2.22
N ILE A 178 -1.63 4.83 2.14
CA ILE A 178 -2.20 5.54 0.99
C ILE A 178 -1.61 6.96 0.89
N GLU A 179 -1.51 7.49 -0.33
CA GLU A 179 -1.12 8.87 -0.56
C GLU A 179 -2.15 9.85 0.04
N ASN A 180 -1.63 10.95 0.58
CA ASN A 180 -2.46 12.11 0.92
C ASN A 180 -2.65 12.98 -0.31
N LYS A 181 -3.90 13.20 -0.75
CA LYS A 181 -4.17 14.06 -1.92
C LYS A 181 -3.63 15.49 -1.78
N PHE A 182 -3.39 15.97 -0.53
CA PHE A 182 -2.83 17.28 -0.23
C PHE A 182 -1.35 17.20 0.19
N GLY A 183 -0.66 16.08 -0.09
CA GLY A 183 0.76 15.94 0.20
C GLY A 183 1.61 17.09 -0.35
N LEU A 184 2.57 17.57 0.44
CA LEU A 184 3.40 18.73 0.08
C LEU A 184 4.10 18.55 -1.26
N LYS A 185 4.50 17.32 -1.60
CA LYS A 185 5.13 16.99 -2.88
C LYS A 185 4.31 17.46 -4.10
N TYR A 186 2.97 17.38 -4.05
CA TYR A 186 2.10 17.78 -5.16
C TYR A 186 2.05 19.31 -5.33
N TRP A 187 2.12 20.06 -4.24
CA TRP A 187 2.24 21.52 -4.27
C TRP A 187 3.60 21.95 -4.81
N ASN A 188 4.62 21.12 -4.61
CA ASN A 188 5.99 21.35 -5.05
C ASN A 188 6.31 20.69 -6.40
N GLY A 189 5.32 20.53 -7.26
CA GLY A 189 5.49 20.14 -8.66
C GLY A 189 5.58 18.64 -8.94
N ALA A 190 5.33 17.77 -7.97
CA ALA A 190 5.16 16.34 -8.26
C ALA A 190 3.84 16.12 -9.00
N LYS A 191 3.86 15.21 -9.97
CA LYS A 191 2.65 14.72 -10.62
C LYS A 191 1.86 13.83 -9.66
N GLU A 192 0.56 13.74 -9.87
CA GLU A 192 -0.27 12.80 -9.12
C GLU A 192 0.14 11.36 -9.47
N ASP A 193 0.33 10.52 -8.45
CA ASP A 193 0.97 9.20 -8.57
C ASP A 193 0.24 8.22 -9.50
N HIS A 194 -1.08 8.34 -9.65
CA HIS A 194 -1.90 7.40 -10.41
C HIS A 194 -2.29 7.92 -11.80
N THR A 195 -2.38 9.25 -11.95
CA THR A 195 -2.82 9.86 -13.21
C THR A 195 -1.67 10.46 -14.01
N GLY A 196 -0.53 10.69 -13.38
CA GLY A 196 0.63 11.35 -13.99
C GLY A 196 0.40 12.83 -14.33
N ILE A 197 -0.69 13.44 -13.84
CA ILE A 197 -1.09 14.81 -14.14
C ILE A 197 -0.82 15.70 -12.93
N MET A 198 -0.18 16.86 -13.18
CA MET A 198 0.08 17.85 -12.12
C MET A 198 -1.24 18.38 -11.55
N PHE A 199 -1.31 18.49 -10.22
CA PHE A 199 -2.42 19.07 -9.45
C PHE A 199 -3.76 18.31 -9.57
N ASP A 200 -3.80 17.13 -10.20
CA ASP A 200 -5.06 16.43 -10.46
C ASP A 200 -5.74 16.00 -9.14
N GLY A 201 -5.02 15.39 -8.22
CA GLY A 201 -5.54 15.07 -6.88
C GLY A 201 -5.97 16.30 -6.09
N LEU A 202 -5.16 17.38 -6.11
CA LEU A 202 -5.47 18.65 -5.46
C LEU A 202 -6.78 19.26 -5.98
N SER A 203 -7.06 19.10 -7.28
CA SER A 203 -8.29 19.61 -7.92
C SER A 203 -9.46 18.62 -7.87
N GLY A 204 -9.34 17.50 -7.13
CA GLY A 204 -10.40 16.50 -7.02
C GLY A 204 -10.58 15.65 -8.27
N TYR A 205 -9.51 15.45 -9.05
CA TYR A 205 -9.47 14.63 -10.27
C TYR A 205 -10.35 15.17 -11.41
N HIS A 206 -10.55 16.49 -11.44
CA HIS A 206 -11.34 17.13 -12.51
C HIS A 206 -10.66 17.06 -13.88
N ILE A 207 -9.33 16.99 -13.91
CA ILE A 207 -8.55 17.00 -15.14
C ILE A 207 -8.61 15.62 -15.81
N SER A 208 -8.22 14.57 -15.09
CA SER A 208 -8.17 13.20 -15.62
C SER A 208 -9.55 12.54 -15.73
N LYS A 209 -10.49 12.93 -14.85
CA LYS A 209 -11.75 12.19 -14.59
C LYS A 209 -11.49 10.73 -14.19
N SER A 210 -10.30 10.45 -13.66
CA SER A 210 -9.92 9.12 -13.20
C SER A 210 -10.90 8.64 -12.11
N PRO A 211 -11.22 7.33 -12.07
CA PRO A 211 -11.96 6.73 -10.96
C PRO A 211 -11.10 6.53 -9.71
N VAL A 212 -9.75 6.57 -9.83
CA VAL A 212 -8.85 6.55 -8.67
C VAL A 212 -9.13 7.72 -7.74
N ARG A 213 -9.01 7.49 -6.44
CA ARG A 213 -9.15 8.55 -5.43
C ARG A 213 -8.14 8.35 -4.32
N THR A 214 -7.41 9.41 -4.01
CA THR A 214 -6.71 9.58 -2.75
C THR A 214 -7.50 10.54 -1.87
N PHE A 215 -7.21 10.57 -0.59
CA PHE A 215 -8.02 11.26 0.41
C PHE A 215 -7.16 12.20 1.25
N SER A 216 -7.76 13.28 1.74
CA SER A 216 -7.21 14.01 2.88
C SER A 216 -7.40 13.19 4.16
N LYS A 217 -6.68 13.56 5.23
CA LYS A 217 -6.82 12.91 6.54
C LYS A 217 -8.28 12.88 7.03
N GLN A 218 -8.99 14.01 6.89
CA GLN A 218 -10.38 14.11 7.34
C GLN A 218 -11.34 13.27 6.50
N GLU A 219 -11.15 13.25 5.16
CA GLU A 219 -11.97 12.43 4.27
C GLU A 219 -11.76 10.95 4.55
N LEU A 220 -10.50 10.52 4.74
CA LEU A 220 -10.18 9.12 5.04
C LEU A 220 -10.75 8.70 6.40
N ARG A 221 -10.59 9.53 7.45
CA ARG A 221 -11.18 9.29 8.76
C ARG A 221 -12.69 9.13 8.67
N LYS A 222 -13.37 10.07 8.01
CA LYS A 222 -14.83 10.02 7.83
C LYS A 222 -15.25 8.78 7.05
N LEU A 223 -14.54 8.40 6.00
CA LEU A 223 -14.83 7.20 5.21
C LEU A 223 -14.72 5.94 6.07
N LEU A 224 -13.71 5.84 6.94
CA LEU A 224 -13.53 4.73 7.88
C LEU A 224 -14.66 4.70 8.90
N GLU A 225 -14.99 5.81 9.53
CA GLU A 225 -16.10 5.93 10.49
C GLU A 225 -17.44 5.51 9.85
N ASP A 226 -17.75 6.04 8.65
CA ASP A 226 -18.96 5.69 7.89
C ASP A 226 -19.00 4.21 7.46
N SER A 227 -17.84 3.54 7.45
CA SER A 227 -17.69 2.11 7.16
C SER A 227 -17.71 1.23 8.42
N GLY A 228 -17.79 1.86 9.61
CA GLY A 228 -17.93 1.18 10.90
C GLY A 228 -16.60 0.87 11.59
N TYR A 229 -15.55 1.65 11.29
CA TYR A 229 -14.31 1.68 12.06
C TYR A 229 -14.34 2.91 12.97
N HIS A 230 -14.07 2.75 14.26
CA HIS A 230 -14.28 3.83 15.23
C HIS A 230 -12.98 4.36 15.83
N ASP A 231 -11.98 3.50 15.98
CA ASP A 231 -10.65 3.90 16.43
C ASP A 231 -9.71 3.96 15.24
N CYS A 232 -9.19 5.16 14.94
CA CYS A 232 -8.33 5.38 13.79
C CYS A 232 -7.11 6.21 14.20
N ASP A 233 -5.96 5.55 14.29
CA ASP A 233 -4.66 6.17 14.55
C ASP A 233 -3.93 6.45 13.24
N PHE A 234 -3.49 7.70 13.09
CA PHE A 234 -2.78 8.16 11.90
C PHE A 234 -1.29 8.27 12.16
N TYR A 235 -0.53 7.68 11.25
CA TYR A 235 0.92 7.78 11.17
C TYR A 235 1.32 8.42 9.84
N TYR A 236 2.49 9.04 9.83
CA TYR A 236 3.01 9.83 8.72
C TYR A 236 4.35 9.26 8.26
N PRO A 237 4.35 8.32 7.31
CA PRO A 237 5.58 7.81 6.71
C PRO A 237 6.30 8.92 5.95
N PHE A 238 7.59 9.13 6.22
CA PHE A 238 8.42 10.12 5.56
C PHE A 238 9.58 9.45 4.82
N PRO A 239 9.91 9.86 3.60
CA PRO A 239 9.27 10.93 2.81
C PRO A 239 7.90 10.54 2.25
N ASP A 240 7.58 9.26 2.14
CA ASP A 240 6.29 8.73 1.72
C ASP A 240 6.19 7.23 2.09
N TYR A 241 4.99 6.62 2.03
CA TYR A 241 4.79 5.23 2.46
C TYR A 241 5.46 4.19 1.56
N LYS A 242 5.83 4.56 0.31
CA LYS A 242 6.49 3.64 -0.62
C LYS A 242 7.90 3.29 -0.17
N PHE A 243 8.66 4.29 0.30
CA PHE A 243 10.04 4.16 0.77
C PHE A 243 10.27 4.91 2.08
N PRO A 244 9.56 4.58 3.15
CA PRO A 244 9.68 5.33 4.40
C PRO A 244 11.03 5.07 5.06
N THR A 245 11.67 6.15 5.51
CA THR A 245 12.88 6.13 6.33
C THR A 245 12.57 6.46 7.79
N GLN A 246 11.46 7.17 8.02
CA GLN A 246 10.95 7.57 9.32
C GLN A 246 9.43 7.45 9.33
N ILE A 247 8.85 7.23 10.50
CA ILE A 247 7.40 7.19 10.68
C ILE A 247 7.04 7.99 11.92
N PHE A 248 6.24 9.02 11.73
CA PHE A 248 5.70 9.87 12.78
C PHE A 248 4.24 9.54 13.07
N SER A 249 3.64 10.13 14.09
CA SER A 249 2.24 9.91 14.44
C SER A 249 1.60 11.20 15.00
N ASP A 250 0.29 11.20 15.17
CA ASP A 250 -0.41 12.30 15.85
C ASP A 250 0.11 12.55 17.28
N HIS A 251 0.64 11.50 17.94
CA HIS A 251 1.19 11.57 19.29
C HIS A 251 2.68 11.91 19.33
N ASN A 252 3.39 11.76 18.22
CA ASN A 252 4.80 12.03 18.08
C ASN A 252 5.07 12.64 16.70
N LEU A 253 4.73 13.91 16.56
CA LEU A 253 5.00 14.68 15.35
C LEU A 253 6.51 14.95 15.21
N PRO A 254 7.01 15.14 13.96
CA PRO A 254 8.40 15.52 13.74
C PRO A 254 8.71 16.87 14.38
N LYS A 255 9.97 17.03 14.75
CA LYS A 255 10.51 18.34 15.19
C LYS A 255 11.21 19.02 14.02
N ALA A 256 11.49 20.30 14.16
CA ALA A 256 12.35 20.99 13.22
C ALA A 256 13.68 20.21 13.05
N GLU A 257 14.13 20.09 11.80
CA GLU A 257 15.34 19.35 11.41
C GLU A 257 15.20 17.80 11.33
N ASP A 258 14.08 17.21 11.78
CA ASP A 258 13.83 15.77 11.56
C ASP A 258 13.51 15.47 10.08
N LEU A 259 12.92 16.42 9.36
CA LEU A 259 12.49 16.29 7.98
C LEU A 259 13.50 16.95 7.04
N ILE A 260 14.58 16.25 6.73
CA ILE A 260 15.66 16.76 5.87
C ILE A 260 15.53 16.13 4.49
N GLY A 261 15.64 16.98 3.45
CA GLY A 261 15.61 16.58 2.05
C GLY A 261 14.25 16.80 1.39
N SER A 262 14.18 16.41 0.13
CA SER A 262 12.97 16.46 -0.69
C SER A 262 12.44 15.05 -0.95
N THR A 263 11.15 14.97 -1.28
CA THR A 263 10.57 13.72 -1.77
C THR A 263 11.10 13.44 -3.17
N GLU A 264 11.78 12.32 -3.34
CA GLU A 264 12.32 11.91 -4.63
C GLU A 264 11.19 11.58 -5.62
N SER A 265 11.39 11.99 -6.87
CA SER A 265 10.55 11.60 -8.02
C SER A 265 11.35 10.62 -8.88
N TYR A 266 11.11 9.33 -8.70
CA TYR A 266 11.89 8.27 -9.34
C TYR A 266 11.45 7.95 -10.78
N ASP A 267 10.22 8.31 -11.13
CA ASP A 267 9.55 7.92 -12.38
C ASP A 267 9.46 9.05 -13.41
N THR A 268 9.51 10.30 -12.97
CA THR A 268 9.36 11.46 -13.84
C THR A 268 10.21 12.63 -13.36
N ASP A 269 10.67 13.45 -14.32
CA ASP A 269 11.32 14.72 -13.99
C ASP A 269 10.35 15.64 -13.23
N ARG A 270 10.88 16.29 -12.21
CA ARG A 270 10.15 17.22 -11.36
C ARG A 270 10.86 18.56 -11.26
N ILE A 271 10.14 19.62 -11.49
CA ILE A 271 10.61 20.97 -11.20
C ILE A 271 10.14 21.32 -9.78
N MET A 272 11.08 21.37 -8.83
CA MET A 272 10.80 21.81 -7.48
C MET A 272 10.60 23.33 -7.45
N LEU A 273 9.49 23.78 -6.87
CA LEU A 273 9.11 25.18 -6.79
C LEU A 273 9.65 25.86 -5.51
N PHE A 274 9.94 25.07 -4.47
CA PHE A 274 10.47 25.53 -3.20
C PHE A 274 11.28 24.44 -2.48
N ASP A 275 12.02 24.83 -1.46
CA ASP A 275 12.73 23.92 -0.54
C ASP A 275 11.73 23.26 0.43
N GLU A 276 11.50 21.95 0.27
CA GLU A 276 10.57 21.18 1.10
C GLU A 276 10.98 21.16 2.58
N THR A 277 12.29 21.11 2.89
CA THR A 277 12.78 21.16 4.28
C THR A 277 12.38 22.46 4.95
N ALA A 278 12.59 23.59 4.26
CA ALA A 278 12.24 24.90 4.79
C ALA A 278 10.71 25.02 5.01
N VAL A 279 9.91 24.57 4.05
CA VAL A 279 8.45 24.64 4.14
C VAL A 279 7.92 23.68 5.22
N TYR A 280 8.44 22.45 5.35
CA TYR A 280 8.05 21.56 6.45
C TYR A 280 8.34 22.16 7.83
N ASN A 281 9.48 22.83 7.99
CA ASN A 281 9.79 23.52 9.26
C ASN A 281 8.77 24.61 9.60
N GLU A 282 8.28 25.38 8.62
CA GLU A 282 7.23 26.37 8.85
C GLU A 282 5.86 25.71 9.12
N LEU A 283 5.54 24.61 8.42
CA LEU A 283 4.33 23.84 8.67
C LEU A 283 4.30 23.21 10.07
N LEU A 284 5.45 22.77 10.57
CA LEU A 284 5.58 22.28 11.94
C LEU A 284 5.32 23.39 12.98
N LYS A 285 5.88 24.58 12.77
CA LYS A 285 5.62 25.75 13.63
C LYS A 285 4.16 26.17 13.62
N ALA A 286 3.48 26.04 12.46
CA ALA A 286 2.07 26.36 12.30
C ALA A 286 1.13 25.24 12.80
N GLY A 287 1.64 24.05 13.12
CA GLY A 287 0.83 22.90 13.52
C GLY A 287 0.13 22.18 12.35
N GLU A 288 0.56 22.44 11.11
CA GLU A 288 -0.13 21.98 9.89
C GLU A 288 0.55 20.77 9.20
N PHE A 289 1.64 20.24 9.77
CA PHE A 289 2.34 19.09 9.20
C PHE A 289 1.40 17.92 8.85
N PRO A 290 0.45 17.51 9.71
CA PRO A 290 -0.45 16.39 9.40
C PRO A 290 -1.31 16.58 8.14
N PHE A 291 -1.65 17.84 7.81
CA PHE A 291 -2.41 18.15 6.60
C PHE A 291 -1.57 17.98 5.33
N PHE A 292 -0.27 18.34 5.40
CA PHE A 292 0.63 18.32 4.24
C PHE A 292 1.56 17.10 4.18
N ALA A 293 1.49 16.16 5.13
CA ALA A 293 2.22 14.91 5.04
C ALA A 293 1.91 14.20 3.71
N ASN A 294 2.93 13.63 3.04
CA ASN A 294 2.76 13.10 1.68
C ASN A 294 1.89 11.84 1.60
N SER A 295 1.82 11.10 2.69
CA SER A 295 1.04 9.86 2.78
C SER A 295 0.63 9.57 4.22
N PHE A 296 -0.28 8.63 4.37
CA PHE A 296 -0.73 8.13 5.66
C PHE A 296 -0.46 6.63 5.77
N PHE A 297 -0.12 6.19 6.98
CA PHE A 297 -0.37 4.84 7.43
C PHE A 297 -1.43 4.94 8.53
N VAL A 298 -2.49 4.15 8.42
CA VAL A 298 -3.62 4.20 9.35
C VAL A 298 -3.83 2.83 9.95
N GLU A 299 -3.86 2.77 11.28
CA GLU A 299 -4.42 1.63 12.02
C GLU A 299 -5.88 1.95 12.34
N ALA A 300 -6.79 1.07 11.94
CA ALA A 300 -8.20 1.22 12.22
C ALA A 300 -8.79 -0.05 12.85
N SER A 301 -9.67 0.11 13.83
CA SER A 301 -10.36 -0.99 14.48
C SER A 301 -11.87 -0.79 14.54
N ILE A 302 -12.59 -1.89 14.82
CA ILE A 302 -14.06 -1.86 14.86
C ILE A 302 -14.55 -1.12 16.12
N GLY A 303 -13.70 -1.00 17.16
CA GLY A 303 -14.06 -0.43 18.45
C GLY A 303 -14.92 -1.36 19.31
N GLU A 304 -15.03 -1.08 20.59
CA GLU A 304 -16.03 -1.71 21.45
C GLU A 304 -17.40 -1.05 21.18
N GLN A 305 -18.41 -1.86 20.87
CA GLN A 305 -19.81 -1.42 20.84
C GLN A 305 -20.35 -1.28 22.24
#